data_d0888a534613d077efda14f420e567bf
#
_entry.id   d0888a534613d077efda14f420e567bf
#
_cell.length_a   1.000
_cell.length_b   1.000
_cell.length_c   1.000
_cell.angle_alpha   90.00
_cell.angle_beta   90.00
_cell.angle_gamma   90.00
#
_symmetry.space_group_name_H-M   'P 1'
#
loop_
_entity.id
_entity.type
_entity.pdbx_description
1 polymer ?
#
loop_
_entity_poly.entity_id
_entity_poly.type
_entity_poly.pdbx_seq_one_letter_code
_entity_poly.pdbx_strand_id
1 'polypeptide(L)'
;MKNILFILLALIFHSCSEEAGIIPDYVLSAEQKHNKFSSAIPPVLRVPTGSIIKVDTHEASDGQLHRNANIDDLKNINFGPIHPLTGPVYVDEAEVGDILAVDLLEIELHDYGWQAIVPGFGFLSERFPDAKLTVHKINTRTRTATFNDKIQLELSPFPGVMGVAPDTDEMLSTIPPRANGGNMDDPNLTVGTTVYFPVFVKGALFSIGDAHAIQGLGEVCGTAIEAPMTITYRLRVIKNKPAIKEPQYENDDIYAVTGFGETIDIATTKAVNYMIDHLSNNYDITDEDAYMLCSLVGDLHIAEVVDVPNMLVTMHFPKNIIKQL
;
A
#
# COMPACT_ATOMS: atom_id res chain seq x y z
N MET A 1 -32.13 -17.71 -66.88
CA MET A 1 -31.30 -18.28 -65.81
C MET A 1 -31.15 -17.19 -64.75
N LYS A 2 -31.84 -17.31 -63.60
CA LYS A 2 -31.81 -16.33 -62.47
C LYS A 2 -30.83 -16.84 -61.45
N ASN A 3 -29.74 -16.10 -61.25
CA ASN A 3 -28.79 -16.38 -60.16
C ASN A 3 -29.36 -15.84 -58.81
N ILE A 4 -29.59 -16.75 -57.89
CA ILE A 4 -29.97 -16.43 -56.51
C ILE A 4 -28.68 -16.38 -55.70
N LEU A 5 -28.35 -15.15 -55.18
CA LEU A 5 -27.20 -14.92 -54.28
C LEU A 5 -27.67 -15.18 -52.84
N PHE A 6 -27.16 -16.23 -52.21
CA PHE A 6 -27.37 -16.48 -50.79
C PHE A 6 -26.37 -15.64 -49.99
N ILE A 7 -26.87 -14.64 -49.24
CA ILE A 7 -26.09 -13.91 -48.25
C ILE A 7 -26.16 -14.69 -46.95
N LEU A 8 -25.04 -15.27 -46.54
CA LEU A 8 -24.90 -15.95 -45.25
C LEU A 8 -24.62 -14.87 -44.18
N LEU A 9 -25.60 -14.57 -43.32
CA LEU A 9 -25.47 -13.65 -42.23
C LEU A 9 -24.80 -14.40 -41.05
N ALA A 10 -23.50 -14.19 -40.83
CA ALA A 10 -22.79 -14.73 -39.67
C ALA A 10 -23.14 -13.90 -38.43
N LEU A 11 -23.97 -14.45 -37.56
CA LEU A 11 -24.21 -13.92 -36.23
C LEU A 11 -22.97 -14.15 -35.35
N ILE A 12 -22.19 -13.10 -35.13
CA ILE A 12 -21.11 -13.10 -34.15
C ILE A 12 -21.76 -12.96 -32.76
N PHE A 13 -21.87 -14.09 -32.07
CA PHE A 13 -22.18 -14.06 -30.62
C PHE A 13 -20.94 -13.53 -29.88
N HIS A 14 -20.97 -12.29 -29.48
CA HIS A 14 -20.06 -11.81 -28.42
C HIS A 14 -20.53 -12.46 -27.11
N SER A 15 -19.82 -13.52 -26.71
CA SER A 15 -19.90 -14.04 -25.35
C SER A 15 -19.23 -13.00 -24.45
N CYS A 16 -20.02 -12.19 -23.76
CA CYS A 16 -19.57 -11.49 -22.58
C CYS A 16 -19.32 -12.57 -21.53
N SER A 17 -18.08 -13.01 -21.37
CA SER A 17 -17.68 -13.71 -20.14
C SER A 17 -17.74 -12.67 -19.04
N GLU A 18 -18.73 -12.73 -18.15
CA GLU A 18 -18.61 -12.10 -16.83
C GLU A 18 -17.34 -12.68 -16.19
N GLU A 19 -16.35 -11.84 -15.98
CA GLU A 19 -15.19 -12.22 -15.15
C GLU A 19 -15.76 -12.63 -13.79
N ALA A 20 -15.58 -13.90 -13.44
CA ALA A 20 -15.99 -14.38 -12.13
C ALA A 20 -15.23 -13.57 -11.08
N GLY A 21 -15.96 -12.77 -10.28
CA GLY A 21 -15.37 -11.96 -9.24
C GLY A 21 -14.54 -12.81 -8.26
N ILE A 22 -13.56 -12.19 -7.62
CA ILE A 22 -12.72 -12.85 -6.62
C ILE A 22 -13.61 -13.27 -5.44
N ILE A 23 -13.59 -14.55 -5.10
CA ILE A 23 -14.32 -15.09 -3.93
C ILE A 23 -13.34 -15.14 -2.76
N PRO A 24 -13.52 -14.30 -1.71
CA PRO A 24 -12.67 -14.35 -0.54
C PRO A 24 -13.00 -15.58 0.33
N ASP A 25 -11.95 -16.14 0.96
CA ASP A 25 -12.13 -17.23 1.95
C ASP A 25 -12.63 -16.66 3.29
N TYR A 26 -12.25 -15.42 3.60
CA TYR A 26 -12.57 -14.72 4.85
C TYR A 26 -12.93 -13.26 4.60
N VAL A 27 -13.77 -12.73 5.50
CA VAL A 27 -14.17 -11.30 5.48
C VAL A 27 -13.97 -10.73 6.88
N LEU A 28 -13.32 -9.55 6.96
CA LEU A 28 -13.18 -8.77 8.19
C LEU A 28 -13.88 -7.42 8.01
N SER A 29 -14.60 -6.99 9.04
CA SER A 29 -15.16 -5.65 9.09
C SER A 29 -14.15 -4.64 9.62
N ALA A 30 -14.33 -3.36 9.31
CA ALA A 30 -13.51 -2.27 9.83
C ALA A 30 -13.52 -2.13 11.36
N GLU A 31 -14.49 -2.77 12.04
CA GLU A 31 -14.55 -2.79 13.52
C GLU A 31 -13.54 -3.77 14.15
N GLN A 32 -12.97 -4.68 13.37
CA GLN A 32 -11.93 -5.61 13.81
C GLN A 32 -10.56 -4.96 13.66
N LYS A 33 -10.32 -3.90 14.42
CA LYS A 33 -9.21 -2.95 14.24
C LYS A 33 -8.38 -2.72 15.49
N HIS A 34 -7.19 -2.19 15.26
CA HIS A 34 -6.29 -1.59 16.24
C HIS A 34 -5.57 -0.40 15.60
N ASN A 35 -4.74 0.33 16.35
CA ASN A 35 -3.97 1.48 15.84
C ASN A 35 -2.53 1.51 16.36
N LYS A 36 -1.94 0.34 16.55
CA LYS A 36 -0.56 0.17 17.00
C LYS A 36 0.07 -1.03 16.27
N PHE A 37 1.40 -1.04 16.19
CA PHE A 37 2.15 -2.23 15.83
C PHE A 37 2.80 -2.83 17.09
N SER A 38 2.51 -4.11 17.38
CA SER A 38 3.02 -4.84 18.54
C SER A 38 2.79 -6.34 18.37
N SER A 39 3.72 -7.15 18.86
CA SER A 39 3.54 -8.62 18.94
C SER A 39 2.52 -9.03 20.01
N ALA A 40 2.18 -8.12 20.94
CA ALA A 40 1.22 -8.37 22.01
C ALA A 40 -0.25 -8.20 21.58
N ILE A 41 -0.52 -7.65 20.40
CA ILE A 41 -1.91 -7.49 19.92
C ILE A 41 -2.44 -8.85 19.45
N PRO A 42 -3.53 -9.36 20.07
CA PRO A 42 -4.08 -10.65 19.69
C PRO A 42 -4.66 -10.61 18.27
N PRO A 43 -4.47 -11.67 17.47
CA PRO A 43 -5.06 -11.73 16.13
C PRO A 43 -6.59 -11.80 16.18
N VAL A 44 -7.25 -11.10 15.26
CA VAL A 44 -8.71 -11.17 15.07
C VAL A 44 -9.11 -12.31 14.15
N LEU A 45 -8.17 -12.84 13.37
CA LEU A 45 -8.36 -13.92 12.42
C LEU A 45 -7.10 -14.77 12.33
N ARG A 46 -7.27 -16.08 12.11
CA ARG A 46 -6.20 -17.03 11.86
C ARG A 46 -6.49 -17.80 10.58
N VAL A 47 -5.49 -17.87 9.67
CA VAL A 47 -5.66 -18.42 8.33
C VAL A 47 -4.47 -19.28 7.90
N PRO A 48 -4.66 -20.29 7.04
CA PRO A 48 -3.56 -20.95 6.35
C PRO A 48 -2.94 -20.03 5.27
N THR A 49 -1.71 -20.34 4.86
CA THR A 49 -1.08 -19.68 3.71
C THR A 49 -1.89 -19.89 2.43
N GLY A 50 -1.95 -18.88 1.55
CA GLY A 50 -2.73 -18.88 0.32
C GLY A 50 -4.15 -18.32 0.46
N SER A 51 -4.60 -18.02 1.68
CA SER A 51 -5.95 -17.50 1.94
C SER A 51 -6.16 -16.13 1.30
N ILE A 52 -7.34 -15.93 0.73
CA ILE A 52 -7.84 -14.66 0.21
C ILE A 52 -8.75 -14.02 1.27
N ILE A 53 -8.44 -12.79 1.63
CA ILE A 53 -9.15 -12.06 2.68
C ILE A 53 -9.68 -10.77 2.10
N LYS A 54 -10.96 -10.48 2.36
CA LYS A 54 -11.59 -9.19 2.04
C LYS A 54 -11.77 -8.43 3.34
N VAL A 55 -11.30 -7.18 3.40
CA VAL A 55 -11.39 -6.34 4.59
C VAL A 55 -12.01 -5.00 4.24
N ASP A 56 -12.86 -4.49 5.14
CA ASP A 56 -13.23 -3.09 5.15
C ASP A 56 -12.26 -2.31 6.03
N THR A 57 -11.90 -1.09 5.63
CA THR A 57 -11.06 -0.17 6.41
C THR A 57 -11.79 1.12 6.71
N HIS A 58 -11.57 1.69 7.88
CA HIS A 58 -11.86 3.10 8.13
C HIS A 58 -10.82 3.97 7.40
N GLU A 59 -11.15 5.23 7.16
CA GLU A 59 -10.17 6.22 6.75
C GLU A 59 -9.26 6.63 7.93
N ALA A 60 -8.16 7.33 7.66
CA ALA A 60 -7.10 7.66 8.61
C ALA A 60 -7.57 8.16 9.98
N SER A 61 -8.65 8.96 10.03
CA SER A 61 -9.14 9.60 11.26
C SER A 61 -10.05 8.72 12.13
N ASP A 62 -10.31 7.47 11.75
CA ASP A 62 -11.25 6.56 12.43
C ASP A 62 -12.70 7.08 12.44
N GLY A 63 -13.15 7.65 11.31
CA GLY A 63 -14.51 8.15 11.12
C GLY A 63 -14.76 9.55 11.67
N GLN A 64 -13.75 10.21 12.24
CA GLN A 64 -13.89 11.57 12.76
C GLN A 64 -14.11 12.59 11.63
N LEU A 65 -13.41 12.41 10.50
CA LEU A 65 -13.57 13.27 9.32
C LEU A 65 -14.47 12.58 8.28
N HIS A 66 -15.74 12.48 8.61
CA HIS A 66 -16.76 11.83 7.78
C HIS A 66 -17.19 12.72 6.59
N ARG A 67 -18.06 12.19 5.72
CA ARG A 67 -18.53 12.87 4.48
C ARG A 67 -19.12 14.26 4.64
N ASN A 68 -19.55 14.64 5.83
CA ASN A 68 -20.11 15.95 6.15
C ASN A 68 -19.21 16.73 7.12
N ALA A 69 -17.96 16.29 7.31
CA ALA A 69 -17.01 16.93 8.20
C ALA A 69 -16.69 18.35 7.71
N ASN A 70 -16.38 19.22 8.65
CA ASN A 70 -16.05 20.61 8.43
C ASN A 70 -14.74 20.98 9.15
N ILE A 71 -14.30 22.23 9.02
CA ILE A 71 -13.04 22.69 9.59
C ILE A 71 -12.98 22.58 11.13
N ASP A 72 -14.11 22.66 11.82
CA ASP A 72 -14.14 22.55 13.26
C ASP A 72 -13.96 21.08 13.71
N ASP A 73 -14.41 20.11 12.91
CA ASP A 73 -14.14 18.69 13.14
C ASP A 73 -12.63 18.42 13.04
N LEU A 74 -11.95 18.98 12.03
CA LEU A 74 -10.50 18.87 11.90
C LEU A 74 -9.76 19.52 13.08
N LYS A 75 -10.17 20.71 13.53
CA LYS A 75 -9.53 21.40 14.65
C LYS A 75 -9.69 20.67 15.99
N ASN A 76 -10.71 19.83 16.12
CA ASN A 76 -11.01 19.06 17.32
C ASN A 76 -10.65 17.58 17.18
N ILE A 77 -9.91 17.20 16.11
CA ILE A 77 -9.54 15.81 15.86
C ILE A 77 -8.75 15.21 17.03
N ASN A 78 -9.12 14.00 17.40
CA ASN A 78 -8.36 13.20 18.37
C ASN A 78 -7.35 12.32 17.61
N PHE A 79 -6.05 12.57 17.78
CA PHE A 79 -4.99 11.78 17.15
C PHE A 79 -4.80 10.39 17.80
N GLY A 80 -5.44 10.11 18.94
CA GLY A 80 -5.29 8.83 19.64
C GLY A 80 -5.63 7.59 18.80
N PRO A 81 -6.74 7.54 18.04
CA PRO A 81 -7.12 6.39 17.20
C PRO A 81 -6.44 6.31 15.84
N ILE A 82 -5.62 7.27 15.45
CA ILE A 82 -4.96 7.32 14.13
C ILE A 82 -3.76 6.35 14.08
N HIS A 83 -3.56 5.53 13.05
CA HIS A 83 -4.44 5.13 11.98
C HIS A 83 -5.12 3.82 12.36
N PRO A 84 -6.44 3.66 12.13
CA PRO A 84 -7.11 2.39 12.37
C PRO A 84 -6.72 1.36 11.32
N LEU A 85 -6.23 0.20 11.76
CA LEU A 85 -5.80 -0.92 10.92
C LEU A 85 -6.71 -2.11 11.15
N THR A 86 -7.27 -2.68 10.11
CA THR A 86 -8.02 -3.93 10.17
C THR A 86 -7.06 -5.11 10.29
N GLY A 87 -7.23 -5.90 11.34
CA GLY A 87 -6.32 -6.99 11.72
C GLY A 87 -6.06 -7.03 13.23
N PRO A 88 -5.00 -7.73 13.71
CA PRO A 88 -4.01 -8.47 12.93
C PRO A 88 -4.54 -9.83 12.44
N VAL A 89 -4.04 -10.29 11.30
CA VAL A 89 -4.27 -11.64 10.76
C VAL A 89 -3.06 -12.51 11.05
N TYR A 90 -3.28 -13.64 11.71
CA TYR A 90 -2.26 -14.66 11.97
C TYR A 90 -2.21 -15.66 10.83
N VAL A 91 -1.05 -15.89 10.23
CA VAL A 91 -0.85 -16.89 9.18
C VAL A 91 -0.17 -18.13 9.77
N ASP A 92 -0.86 -19.28 9.71
CA ASP A 92 -0.49 -20.50 10.45
C ASP A 92 0.96 -20.96 10.21
N GLU A 93 1.43 -20.90 8.98
CA GLU A 93 2.74 -21.43 8.58
C GLU A 93 3.88 -20.41 8.70
N ALA A 94 3.59 -19.14 9.02
CA ALA A 94 4.60 -18.11 9.10
C ALA A 94 5.47 -18.25 10.36
N GLU A 95 6.77 -18.44 10.15
CA GLU A 95 7.79 -18.51 11.20
C GLU A 95 8.78 -17.34 11.05
N VAL A 96 9.47 -17.00 12.14
CA VAL A 96 10.49 -15.93 12.13
C VAL A 96 11.57 -16.21 11.07
N GLY A 97 11.86 -15.20 10.24
CA GLY A 97 12.82 -15.30 9.15
C GLY A 97 12.22 -15.71 7.80
N ASP A 98 10.94 -16.13 7.77
CA ASP A 98 10.18 -16.29 6.51
C ASP A 98 9.86 -14.92 5.91
N ILE A 99 9.32 -14.93 4.69
CA ILE A 99 8.76 -13.74 4.02
C ILE A 99 7.24 -13.92 3.90
N LEU A 100 6.48 -12.93 4.31
CA LEU A 100 5.05 -12.85 4.02
C LEU A 100 4.84 -12.07 2.73
N ALA A 101 4.29 -12.71 1.69
CA ALA A 101 3.86 -12.06 0.46
C ALA A 101 2.38 -11.71 0.55
N VAL A 102 2.05 -10.46 0.23
CA VAL A 102 0.69 -9.90 0.20
C VAL A 102 0.38 -9.50 -1.23
N ASP A 103 -0.47 -10.27 -1.90
CA ASP A 103 -0.92 -9.94 -3.25
C ASP A 103 -2.15 -9.03 -3.16
N LEU A 104 -2.09 -7.80 -3.64
CA LEU A 104 -3.22 -6.87 -3.69
C LEU A 104 -4.08 -7.20 -4.91
N LEU A 105 -5.26 -7.77 -4.69
CA LEU A 105 -6.10 -8.34 -5.74
C LEU A 105 -7.20 -7.38 -6.21
N GLU A 106 -7.82 -6.64 -5.28
CA GLU A 106 -8.90 -5.71 -5.58
C GLU A 106 -8.96 -4.61 -4.52
N ILE A 107 -9.25 -3.37 -4.95
CA ILE A 107 -9.47 -2.23 -4.06
C ILE A 107 -10.71 -1.48 -4.55
N GLU A 108 -11.75 -1.50 -3.72
CA GLU A 108 -13.03 -0.86 -3.97
C GLU A 108 -13.11 0.47 -3.21
N LEU A 109 -13.25 1.56 -3.94
CA LEU A 109 -13.41 2.91 -3.40
C LEU A 109 -14.80 3.07 -2.78
N HIS A 110 -14.89 3.75 -1.63
CA HIS A 110 -16.13 4.31 -1.14
C HIS A 110 -16.40 5.70 -1.75
N ASP A 111 -17.57 6.28 -1.49
CA ASP A 111 -18.08 7.45 -2.23
C ASP A 111 -17.59 8.80 -1.69
N TYR A 112 -16.67 8.81 -0.72
CA TYR A 112 -16.04 10.02 -0.19
C TYR A 112 -14.62 9.76 0.29
N GLY A 113 -13.88 10.84 0.40
CA GLY A 113 -12.59 10.92 1.08
C GLY A 113 -12.35 12.36 1.51
N TRP A 114 -11.30 12.61 2.27
CA TRP A 114 -10.93 13.95 2.71
C TRP A 114 -9.43 14.19 2.52
N GLN A 115 -9.06 15.45 2.40
CA GLN A 115 -7.68 15.92 2.40
C GLN A 115 -7.57 17.13 3.32
N ALA A 116 -6.48 17.24 4.09
CA ALA A 116 -6.31 18.32 5.02
C ALA A 116 -4.89 18.92 4.99
N ILE A 117 -4.79 20.20 5.36
CA ILE A 117 -3.59 20.78 5.92
C ILE A 117 -3.79 20.77 7.43
N VAL A 118 -2.97 19.99 8.13
CA VAL A 118 -2.98 19.87 9.58
C VAL A 118 -1.89 20.76 10.15
N PRO A 119 -2.19 21.73 11.04
CA PRO A 119 -1.19 22.62 11.63
C PRO A 119 -0.01 21.86 12.25
N GLY A 120 1.19 22.21 11.86
CA GLY A 120 2.42 21.58 12.35
C GLY A 120 2.78 20.25 11.68
N PHE A 121 1.97 19.75 10.73
CA PHE A 121 2.20 18.54 9.97
C PHE A 121 2.38 18.84 8.47
N GLY A 122 3.07 17.96 7.74
CA GLY A 122 3.41 18.16 6.33
C GLY A 122 4.75 18.86 6.11
N PHE A 123 5.31 18.70 4.91
CA PHE A 123 6.68 19.13 4.59
C PHE A 123 6.89 20.66 4.61
N LEU A 124 5.82 21.43 4.39
CA LEU A 124 5.85 22.91 4.41
C LEU A 124 4.95 23.50 5.50
N SER A 125 4.86 22.84 6.66
CA SER A 125 3.99 23.23 7.77
C SER A 125 4.20 24.68 8.25
N GLU A 126 5.44 25.19 8.23
CA GLU A 126 5.73 26.59 8.60
C GLU A 126 5.13 27.61 7.59
N ARG A 127 5.05 27.23 6.30
CA ARG A 127 4.45 28.09 5.26
C ARG A 127 2.92 28.05 5.29
N PHE A 128 2.34 26.94 5.75
CA PHE A 128 0.90 26.71 5.79
C PHE A 128 0.45 26.37 7.23
N PRO A 129 0.49 27.35 8.14
CA PRO A 129 0.21 27.13 9.56
C PRO A 129 -1.28 26.94 9.88
N ASP A 130 -2.18 27.32 8.96
CA ASP A 130 -3.61 27.30 9.18
C ASP A 130 -4.24 26.00 8.69
N ALA A 131 -5.14 25.44 9.50
CA ALA A 131 -5.88 24.25 9.15
C ALA A 131 -6.78 24.47 7.92
N LYS A 132 -6.79 23.51 7.01
CA LYS A 132 -7.70 23.46 5.88
C LYS A 132 -8.22 22.03 5.70
N LEU A 133 -9.52 21.89 5.46
CA LEU A 133 -10.14 20.60 5.15
C LEU A 133 -10.88 20.70 3.83
N THR A 134 -10.73 19.66 3.02
CA THR A 134 -11.55 19.46 1.81
C THR A 134 -12.11 18.03 1.88
N VAL A 135 -13.44 17.90 1.87
CA VAL A 135 -14.11 16.62 1.72
C VAL A 135 -14.44 16.43 0.24
N HIS A 136 -13.93 15.36 -0.33
CA HIS A 136 -14.10 15.01 -1.74
C HIS A 136 -15.23 14.00 -1.90
N LYS A 137 -16.13 14.28 -2.84
CA LYS A 137 -17.08 13.28 -3.33
C LYS A 137 -16.39 12.43 -4.39
N ILE A 138 -16.38 11.12 -4.18
CA ILE A 138 -15.76 10.15 -5.09
C ILE A 138 -16.86 9.53 -5.98
N ASN A 139 -16.63 9.56 -7.28
CA ASN A 139 -17.39 8.77 -8.24
C ASN A 139 -16.74 7.39 -8.37
N THR A 140 -17.28 6.42 -7.67
CA THR A 140 -16.74 5.05 -7.61
C THR A 140 -16.77 4.32 -8.95
N ARG A 141 -17.75 4.64 -9.82
CA ARG A 141 -17.91 4.02 -11.14
C ARG A 141 -16.84 4.50 -12.14
N THR A 142 -16.56 5.81 -12.15
CA THR A 142 -15.54 6.40 -13.05
C THR A 142 -14.18 6.49 -12.40
N ARG A 143 -14.08 6.18 -11.09
CA ARG A 143 -12.88 6.32 -10.27
C ARG A 143 -12.29 7.73 -10.35
N THR A 144 -13.12 8.73 -10.12
CA THR A 144 -12.74 10.14 -10.20
C THR A 144 -13.22 10.94 -9.01
N ALA A 145 -12.47 11.99 -8.66
CA ALA A 145 -12.90 13.05 -7.73
C ALA A 145 -12.64 14.42 -8.36
N THR A 146 -13.32 15.45 -7.86
CA THR A 146 -13.11 16.83 -8.34
C THR A 146 -12.47 17.66 -7.24
N PHE A 147 -11.35 18.31 -7.58
CA PHE A 147 -10.66 19.25 -6.69
C PHE A 147 -11.07 20.68 -7.03
N ASN A 148 -11.53 21.45 -6.01
CA ASN A 148 -11.99 22.83 -6.13
C ASN A 148 -13.01 23.07 -7.27
N ASP A 149 -13.93 22.12 -7.49
CA ASP A 149 -14.98 22.16 -8.52
C ASP A 149 -14.48 22.37 -9.97
N LYS A 150 -13.19 22.18 -10.20
CA LYS A 150 -12.57 22.49 -11.51
C LYS A 150 -11.64 21.40 -12.03
N ILE A 151 -10.86 20.78 -11.15
CA ILE A 151 -9.83 19.83 -11.56
C ILE A 151 -10.35 18.44 -11.31
N GLN A 152 -10.49 17.66 -12.37
CA GLN A 152 -10.82 16.23 -12.27
C GLN A 152 -9.54 15.44 -11.98
N LEU A 153 -9.60 14.64 -10.93
CA LEU A 153 -8.55 13.71 -10.54
C LEU A 153 -8.98 12.29 -10.91
N GLU A 154 -8.12 11.59 -11.61
CA GLU A 154 -8.25 10.13 -11.81
C GLU A 154 -7.67 9.42 -10.59
N LEU A 155 -8.44 8.54 -9.98
CA LEU A 155 -8.10 7.91 -8.72
C LEU A 155 -7.34 6.59 -8.94
N SER A 156 -6.26 6.41 -8.17
CA SER A 156 -5.46 5.19 -8.11
C SER A 156 -5.33 4.78 -6.65
N PRO A 157 -6.32 4.02 -6.10
CA PRO A 157 -6.36 3.72 -4.68
C PRO A 157 -5.31 2.69 -4.28
N PHE A 158 -4.82 2.84 -3.05
CA PHE A 158 -3.88 1.94 -2.41
C PHE A 158 -4.00 2.04 -0.88
N PRO A 159 -3.56 1.03 -0.10
CA PRO A 159 -3.42 1.15 1.35
C PRO A 159 -2.14 1.93 1.70
N GLY A 160 -2.24 3.03 2.45
CA GLY A 160 -1.08 3.78 2.96
C GLY A 160 -0.36 2.98 4.04
N VAL A 161 -1.11 2.38 4.97
CA VAL A 161 -0.54 1.55 6.04
C VAL A 161 -0.79 0.08 5.80
N MET A 162 0.29 -0.70 5.68
CA MET A 162 0.27 -2.15 5.76
C MET A 162 1.56 -2.68 6.36
N GLY A 163 1.47 -3.72 7.20
CA GLY A 163 2.65 -4.29 7.82
C GLY A 163 2.39 -5.49 8.70
N VAL A 164 3.47 -6.10 9.14
CA VAL A 164 3.48 -7.21 10.09
C VAL A 164 3.83 -6.73 11.50
N ALA A 165 3.60 -7.54 12.54
CA ALA A 165 4.03 -7.18 13.88
C ALA A 165 5.56 -7.19 13.99
N PRO A 166 6.18 -6.17 14.62
CA PRO A 166 7.60 -6.16 14.97
C PRO A 166 7.87 -7.12 16.14
N ASP A 167 9.14 -7.49 16.33
CA ASP A 167 9.59 -8.31 17.47
C ASP A 167 9.70 -7.45 18.76
N THR A 168 8.57 -6.92 19.20
CA THR A 168 8.45 -6.18 20.46
C THR A 168 7.00 -6.20 20.95
N ASP A 169 6.80 -6.18 22.28
CA ASP A 169 5.50 -6.02 22.93
C ASP A 169 5.11 -4.55 23.17
N GLU A 170 6.00 -3.60 22.86
CA GLU A 170 5.69 -2.18 22.87
C GLU A 170 4.60 -1.83 21.86
N MET A 171 3.69 -0.93 22.28
CA MET A 171 2.60 -0.42 21.42
C MET A 171 3.11 0.73 20.56
N LEU A 172 3.78 0.39 19.45
CA LEU A 172 4.37 1.36 18.54
C LEU A 172 3.31 2.14 17.77
N SER A 173 3.53 3.44 17.58
CA SER A 173 2.68 4.28 16.74
C SER A 173 2.66 3.78 15.29
N THR A 174 1.52 3.92 14.62
CA THR A 174 1.36 3.63 13.19
C THR A 174 1.90 4.72 12.29
N ILE A 175 2.12 5.95 12.79
CA ILE A 175 2.55 7.09 11.97
C ILE A 175 3.89 6.85 11.27
N PRO A 176 5.04 6.58 11.94
CA PRO A 176 6.27 6.37 11.20
C PRO A 176 6.38 4.94 10.64
N PRO A 177 6.78 4.77 9.38
CA PRO A 177 7.10 3.46 8.82
C PRO A 177 8.38 2.89 9.44
N ARG A 178 8.51 1.56 9.42
CA ARG A 178 9.66 0.82 9.98
C ARG A 178 9.95 -0.44 9.17
N ALA A 179 10.96 -1.20 9.61
CA ALA A 179 11.33 -2.47 8.97
C ALA A 179 10.18 -3.49 8.83
N ASN A 180 9.15 -3.40 9.66
CA ASN A 180 7.94 -4.23 9.57
C ASN A 180 6.90 -3.71 8.54
N GLY A 181 7.19 -2.66 7.79
CA GLY A 181 6.25 -1.89 7.00
C GLY A 181 5.64 -0.75 7.82
N GLY A 182 4.34 -0.64 7.83
CA GLY A 182 3.59 0.44 8.50
C GLY A 182 3.15 1.49 7.49
N ASN A 183 3.28 2.75 7.85
CA ASN A 183 2.86 3.89 7.04
C ASN A 183 3.84 4.13 5.88
N MET A 184 3.69 3.35 4.82
CA MET A 184 4.61 3.40 3.67
C MET A 184 4.22 4.46 2.64
N ASP A 185 2.95 4.81 2.56
CA ASP A 185 2.39 5.86 1.70
C ASP A 185 2.99 5.87 0.29
N ASP A 186 3.16 4.65 -0.25
CA ASP A 186 3.70 4.47 -1.60
C ASP A 186 2.58 4.17 -2.60
N PRO A 187 2.25 5.09 -3.52
CA PRO A 187 1.17 4.90 -4.50
C PRO A 187 1.40 3.74 -5.48
N ASN A 188 2.59 3.14 -5.48
CA ASN A 188 2.88 1.93 -6.25
C ASN A 188 2.31 0.65 -5.60
N LEU A 189 1.87 0.70 -4.34
CA LEU A 189 1.27 -0.42 -3.61
C LEU A 189 -0.23 -0.56 -3.94
N THR A 190 -0.56 -0.65 -5.21
CA THR A 190 -1.94 -0.76 -5.73
C THR A 190 -2.27 -2.17 -6.23
N VAL A 191 -3.46 -2.35 -6.82
CA VAL A 191 -3.90 -3.63 -7.39
C VAL A 191 -2.88 -4.17 -8.41
N GLY A 192 -2.57 -5.46 -8.32
CA GLY A 192 -1.58 -6.14 -9.16
C GLY A 192 -0.16 -6.13 -8.58
N THR A 193 0.04 -5.45 -7.43
CA THR A 193 1.33 -5.46 -6.72
C THR A 193 1.35 -6.58 -5.69
N THR A 194 2.47 -7.31 -5.60
CA THR A 194 2.81 -8.19 -4.49
C THR A 194 3.80 -7.48 -3.57
N VAL A 195 3.46 -7.35 -2.29
CA VAL A 195 4.33 -6.76 -1.26
C VAL A 195 4.90 -7.84 -0.37
N TYR A 196 6.19 -7.80 -0.13
CA TYR A 196 6.96 -8.76 0.65
C TYR A 196 7.36 -8.15 1.99
N PHE A 197 6.99 -8.78 3.10
CA PHE A 197 7.34 -8.35 4.45
C PHE A 197 8.25 -9.37 5.13
N PRO A 198 9.30 -8.94 5.85
CA PRO A 198 10.06 -9.82 6.71
C PRO A 198 9.19 -10.29 7.89
N VAL A 199 9.18 -11.57 8.21
CA VAL A 199 8.44 -12.10 9.35
C VAL A 199 9.29 -12.03 10.60
N PHE A 200 8.93 -11.16 11.54
CA PHE A 200 9.65 -10.96 12.82
C PHE A 200 9.09 -11.81 13.96
N VAL A 201 7.82 -12.18 13.89
CA VAL A 201 7.15 -12.97 14.91
C VAL A 201 6.35 -14.09 14.27
N LYS A 202 6.14 -15.19 15.00
CA LYS A 202 5.33 -16.32 14.54
C LYS A 202 3.93 -15.85 14.14
N GLY A 203 3.47 -16.30 12.98
CA GLY A 203 2.18 -15.93 12.42
C GLY A 203 2.16 -14.56 11.72
N ALA A 204 3.30 -13.86 11.63
CA ALA A 204 3.48 -12.55 11.03
C ALA A 204 2.60 -11.43 11.63
N LEU A 205 1.32 -11.69 11.93
CA LEU A 205 0.34 -10.72 12.47
C LEU A 205 0.16 -9.51 11.54
N PHE A 206 -0.32 -9.77 10.33
CA PHE A 206 -0.50 -8.76 9.29
C PHE A 206 -1.70 -7.86 9.55
N SER A 207 -1.55 -6.55 9.33
CA SER A 207 -2.62 -5.55 9.42
C SER A 207 -2.54 -4.56 8.27
N ILE A 208 -3.70 -3.99 7.88
CA ILE A 208 -3.85 -3.09 6.74
C ILE A 208 -4.92 -2.04 7.03
N GLY A 209 -4.72 -0.81 6.56
CA GLY A 209 -5.66 0.30 6.72
C GLY A 209 -5.16 1.58 6.10
N ASP A 210 -5.69 2.71 6.54
CA ASP A 210 -5.26 4.03 6.09
C ASP A 210 -5.19 4.09 4.55
N ALA A 211 -6.33 3.90 3.91
CA ALA A 211 -6.36 3.76 2.46
C ALA A 211 -6.56 5.12 1.76
N HIS A 212 -5.79 5.33 0.71
CA HIS A 212 -5.72 6.56 -0.06
C HIS A 212 -6.39 6.40 -1.42
N ALA A 213 -7.32 7.27 -1.77
CA ALA A 213 -7.95 7.26 -3.08
C ALA A 213 -6.98 7.72 -4.18
N ILE A 214 -6.08 8.63 -3.84
CA ILE A 214 -4.96 9.11 -4.66
C ILE A 214 -3.95 9.84 -3.78
N GLN A 215 -2.68 9.67 -4.11
CA GLN A 215 -1.57 10.41 -3.55
C GLN A 215 -0.48 10.57 -4.60
N GLY A 216 0.23 11.70 -4.59
CA GLY A 216 1.50 11.86 -5.31
C GLY A 216 2.67 11.40 -4.45
N LEU A 217 3.76 10.95 -5.08
CA LEU A 217 5.00 10.62 -4.36
C LEU A 217 5.44 11.77 -3.47
N GLY A 218 5.82 11.43 -2.23
CA GLY A 218 6.26 12.35 -1.19
C GLY A 218 5.19 12.75 -0.18
N GLU A 219 3.90 12.60 -0.49
CA GLU A 219 2.78 13.00 0.37
C GLU A 219 2.93 14.39 1.02
N VAL A 220 3.41 15.34 0.24
CA VAL A 220 4.05 16.57 0.73
C VAL A 220 3.21 17.47 1.65
N CYS A 221 1.89 17.34 1.68
CA CYS A 221 1.07 18.08 2.64
C CYS A 221 0.72 17.28 3.90
N GLY A 222 1.12 16.00 3.98
CA GLY A 222 0.90 15.13 5.12
C GLY A 222 -0.47 14.44 5.14
N THR A 223 -1.21 14.53 4.05
CA THR A 223 -2.43 13.75 3.79
C THR A 223 -2.60 13.56 2.29
N ALA A 224 -3.09 12.40 1.91
CA ALA A 224 -3.61 12.06 0.60
C ALA A 224 -5.08 12.52 0.43
N ILE A 225 -5.85 11.91 -0.47
CA ILE A 225 -7.30 11.80 -0.31
C ILE A 225 -7.54 10.55 0.52
N GLU A 226 -7.64 10.74 1.83
CA GLU A 226 -7.93 9.71 2.82
C GLU A 226 -9.33 9.18 2.61
N ALA A 227 -9.51 7.88 2.46
CA ALA A 227 -10.81 7.32 2.16
C ALA A 227 -11.01 5.92 2.77
N PRO A 228 -12.20 5.61 3.29
CA PRO A 228 -12.53 4.23 3.64
C PRO A 228 -12.60 3.40 2.36
N MET A 229 -12.13 2.14 2.43
CA MET A 229 -12.10 1.24 1.28
C MET A 229 -12.42 -0.18 1.68
N THR A 230 -12.75 -0.99 0.66
CA THR A 230 -12.79 -2.44 0.79
C THR A 230 -11.63 -3.02 -0.01
N ILE A 231 -10.74 -3.77 0.64
CA ILE A 231 -9.50 -4.30 0.05
C ILE A 231 -9.54 -5.82 0.07
N THR A 232 -9.27 -6.44 -1.08
CA THR A 232 -9.12 -7.90 -1.18
C THR A 232 -7.66 -8.22 -1.46
N TYR A 233 -7.06 -9.06 -0.61
CA TYR A 233 -5.67 -9.47 -0.73
C TYR A 233 -5.49 -10.96 -0.43
N ARG A 234 -4.36 -11.53 -0.90
CA ARG A 234 -3.96 -12.91 -0.58
C ARG A 234 -2.69 -12.89 0.25
N LEU A 235 -2.65 -13.73 1.30
CA LEU A 235 -1.46 -13.93 2.14
C LEU A 235 -0.75 -15.23 1.77
N ARG A 236 0.53 -15.16 1.41
CA ARG A 236 1.37 -16.34 1.10
C ARG A 236 2.66 -16.30 1.91
N VAL A 237 3.03 -17.41 2.53
CA VAL A 237 4.32 -17.56 3.20
C VAL A 237 5.35 -18.11 2.23
N ILE A 238 6.47 -17.41 2.09
CA ILE A 238 7.61 -17.84 1.28
C ILE A 238 8.72 -18.30 2.22
N LYS A 239 9.08 -19.59 2.07
CA LYS A 239 10.10 -20.24 2.90
C LYS A 239 11.41 -20.44 2.14
N ASN A 240 12.49 -20.62 2.90
CA ASN A 240 13.80 -20.98 2.35
C ASN A 240 14.34 -19.96 1.32
N LYS A 241 14.05 -18.70 1.53
CA LYS A 241 14.63 -17.58 0.77
C LYS A 241 15.54 -16.76 1.71
N PRO A 242 16.53 -16.03 1.17
CA PRO A 242 17.27 -15.05 1.94
C PRO A 242 16.31 -14.08 2.64
N ALA A 243 16.57 -13.81 3.93
CA ALA A 243 15.76 -12.86 4.68
C ALA A 243 15.90 -11.46 4.09
N ILE A 244 14.77 -10.78 3.89
CA ILE A 244 14.74 -9.37 3.55
C ILE A 244 14.76 -8.54 4.84
N LYS A 245 15.35 -7.34 4.79
CA LYS A 245 15.53 -6.48 5.97
C LYS A 245 14.38 -5.52 6.18
N GLU A 246 13.81 -5.02 5.10
CA GLU A 246 12.70 -4.09 5.02
C GLU A 246 11.76 -4.55 3.89
N PRO A 247 10.52 -4.08 3.78
CA PRO A 247 9.60 -4.48 2.73
C PRO A 247 10.18 -4.31 1.32
N GLN A 248 9.73 -5.16 0.43
CA GLN A 248 10.02 -5.10 -1.00
C GLN A 248 8.71 -5.32 -1.74
N TYR A 249 8.64 -4.96 -3.01
CA TYR A 249 7.44 -5.22 -3.79
C TYR A 249 7.73 -5.39 -5.28
N GLU A 250 6.81 -6.01 -5.97
CA GLU A 250 6.87 -6.13 -7.43
C GLU A 250 5.49 -6.08 -8.06
N ASN A 251 5.48 -5.66 -9.31
CA ASN A 251 4.34 -5.81 -10.23
C ASN A 251 4.83 -6.40 -11.55
N ASP A 252 4.07 -6.26 -12.63
CA ASP A 252 4.46 -6.81 -13.94
C ASP A 252 5.72 -6.14 -14.52
N ASP A 253 5.98 -4.87 -14.19
CA ASP A 253 7.00 -4.05 -14.82
C ASP A 253 8.28 -3.89 -13.99
N ILE A 254 8.15 -3.79 -12.68
CA ILE A 254 9.26 -3.46 -11.77
C ILE A 254 9.37 -4.45 -10.61
N TYR A 255 10.59 -4.55 -10.08
CA TYR A 255 10.88 -4.99 -8.72
C TYR A 255 11.40 -3.80 -7.93
N ALA A 256 10.94 -3.61 -6.71
CA ALA A 256 11.30 -2.47 -5.87
C ALA A 256 11.69 -2.89 -4.45
N VAL A 257 12.63 -2.15 -3.89
CA VAL A 257 13.04 -2.28 -2.48
C VAL A 257 12.78 -0.97 -1.76
N THR A 258 12.47 -1.05 -0.47
CA THR A 258 12.27 0.12 0.38
C THR A 258 13.53 0.41 1.20
N GLY A 259 13.71 1.68 1.57
CA GLY A 259 14.69 2.11 2.55
C GLY A 259 14.06 3.14 3.49
N PHE A 260 13.95 2.80 4.79
CA PHE A 260 13.46 3.72 5.81
C PHE A 260 14.63 4.40 6.51
N GLY A 261 14.53 5.71 6.74
CA GLY A 261 15.59 6.45 7.42
C GLY A 261 15.13 7.78 7.98
N GLU A 262 15.85 8.25 9.00
CA GLU A 262 15.60 9.56 9.62
C GLU A 262 15.94 10.74 8.67
N THR A 263 16.63 10.45 7.57
CA THR A 263 16.92 11.41 6.51
C THR A 263 16.79 10.72 5.14
N ILE A 264 16.50 11.50 4.10
CA ILE A 264 16.46 11.00 2.71
C ILE A 264 17.78 10.32 2.31
N ASP A 265 18.94 10.84 2.76
CA ASP A 265 20.26 10.25 2.45
C ASP A 265 20.41 8.84 3.07
N ILE A 266 19.96 8.66 4.32
CA ILE A 266 19.98 7.34 4.98
C ILE A 266 19.03 6.38 4.26
N ALA A 267 17.80 6.81 3.99
CA ALA A 267 16.80 6.02 3.29
C ALA A 267 17.28 5.62 1.88
N THR A 268 17.83 6.58 1.11
CA THR A 268 18.41 6.35 -0.22
C THR A 268 19.55 5.32 -0.16
N THR A 269 20.48 5.48 0.78
CA THR A 269 21.62 4.57 0.95
C THR A 269 21.16 3.14 1.20
N LYS A 270 20.12 2.95 2.03
CA LYS A 270 19.53 1.63 2.28
C LYS A 270 18.89 1.06 1.03
N ALA A 271 18.01 1.83 0.36
CA ALA A 271 17.31 1.37 -0.84
C ALA A 271 18.29 0.92 -1.93
N VAL A 272 19.36 1.70 -2.20
CA VAL A 272 20.38 1.32 -3.19
C VAL A 272 21.12 0.04 -2.77
N ASN A 273 21.57 -0.07 -1.52
CA ASN A 273 22.24 -1.26 -1.04
C ASN A 273 21.35 -2.50 -1.10
N TYR A 274 20.06 -2.39 -0.72
CA TYR A 274 19.14 -3.53 -0.77
C TYR A 274 18.83 -3.97 -2.21
N MET A 275 18.84 -3.05 -3.18
CA MET A 275 18.69 -3.43 -4.58
C MET A 275 19.96 -4.16 -5.09
N ILE A 276 21.15 -3.69 -4.73
CA ILE A 276 22.41 -4.40 -5.05
C ILE A 276 22.38 -5.80 -4.43
N ASP A 277 22.09 -5.91 -3.13
CA ASP A 277 21.95 -7.19 -2.43
C ASP A 277 20.91 -8.11 -3.11
N HIS A 278 19.78 -7.56 -3.55
CA HIS A 278 18.76 -8.33 -4.26
C HIS A 278 19.27 -8.88 -5.59
N LEU A 279 19.94 -8.05 -6.40
CA LEU A 279 20.45 -8.44 -7.70
C LEU A 279 21.56 -9.47 -7.57
N SER A 280 22.58 -9.23 -6.74
CA SER A 280 23.73 -10.12 -6.61
C SER A 280 23.42 -11.45 -5.90
N ASN A 281 22.44 -11.46 -4.98
CA ASN A 281 22.05 -12.70 -4.29
C ASN A 281 21.12 -13.61 -5.09
N ASN A 282 20.41 -13.07 -6.09
CA ASN A 282 19.41 -13.83 -6.84
C ASN A 282 19.79 -14.08 -8.30
N TYR A 283 20.80 -13.36 -8.83
CA TYR A 283 21.24 -13.45 -10.23
C TYR A 283 22.75 -13.56 -10.33
N ASP A 284 23.28 -14.01 -11.46
CA ASP A 284 24.72 -14.18 -11.69
C ASP A 284 25.36 -12.84 -12.09
N ILE A 285 25.43 -11.90 -11.15
CA ILE A 285 25.98 -10.56 -11.34
C ILE A 285 26.77 -10.13 -10.10
N THR A 286 27.89 -9.41 -10.29
CA THR A 286 28.69 -8.87 -9.18
C THR A 286 28.01 -7.65 -8.53
N ASP A 287 28.40 -7.30 -7.30
CA ASP A 287 27.89 -6.11 -6.62
C ASP A 287 28.24 -4.84 -7.40
N GLU A 288 29.45 -4.76 -7.99
CA GLU A 288 29.89 -3.63 -8.79
C GLU A 288 29.02 -3.45 -10.04
N ASP A 289 28.75 -4.54 -10.76
CA ASP A 289 27.90 -4.51 -11.96
C ASP A 289 26.45 -4.21 -11.61
N ALA A 290 25.93 -4.78 -10.52
CA ALA A 290 24.60 -4.46 -9.99
C ALA A 290 24.47 -2.97 -9.63
N TYR A 291 25.51 -2.41 -8.97
CA TYR A 291 25.55 -0.98 -8.65
C TYR A 291 25.59 -0.10 -9.91
N MET A 292 26.39 -0.49 -10.92
CA MET A 292 26.43 0.22 -12.19
C MET A 292 25.06 0.15 -12.93
N LEU A 293 24.40 -1.01 -12.93
CA LEU A 293 23.07 -1.15 -13.51
C LEU A 293 22.01 -0.33 -12.76
N CYS A 294 22.05 -0.27 -11.43
CA CYS A 294 21.20 0.62 -10.66
C CYS A 294 21.32 2.08 -11.10
N SER A 295 22.53 2.52 -11.44
CA SER A 295 22.76 3.88 -11.95
C SER A 295 22.26 4.12 -13.38
N LEU A 296 22.15 3.06 -14.20
CA LEU A 296 21.78 3.18 -15.61
C LEU A 296 20.26 3.02 -15.84
N VAL A 297 19.60 2.17 -15.06
CA VAL A 297 18.22 1.77 -15.33
C VAL A 297 17.32 1.75 -14.09
N GLY A 298 17.89 1.95 -12.91
CA GLY A 298 17.12 2.02 -11.67
C GLY A 298 16.65 3.44 -11.39
N ASP A 299 15.44 3.57 -10.82
CA ASP A 299 14.83 4.84 -10.46
C ASP A 299 14.65 4.96 -8.94
N LEU A 300 15.18 6.02 -8.34
CA LEU A 300 14.95 6.37 -6.93
C LEU A 300 13.70 7.23 -6.81
N HIS A 301 12.77 6.80 -5.95
CA HIS A 301 11.55 7.53 -5.64
C HIS A 301 11.51 7.88 -4.16
N ILE A 302 11.09 9.10 -3.84
CA ILE A 302 10.73 9.50 -2.48
C ILE A 302 9.25 9.19 -2.33
N ALA A 303 8.91 8.11 -1.63
CA ALA A 303 7.52 7.68 -1.48
C ALA A 303 6.76 8.59 -0.51
N GLU A 304 7.35 8.90 0.66
CA GLU A 304 6.85 9.87 1.62
C GLU A 304 8.00 10.61 2.35
N VAL A 305 7.74 11.83 2.84
CA VAL A 305 8.72 12.69 3.56
C VAL A 305 8.14 13.35 4.81
N VAL A 306 6.97 12.90 5.28
CA VAL A 306 6.18 13.60 6.30
C VAL A 306 6.01 12.81 7.59
N ASP A 307 6.22 11.50 7.59
CA ASP A 307 5.96 10.59 8.70
C ASP A 307 7.15 10.45 9.66
N VAL A 308 7.58 11.59 10.15
CA VAL A 308 8.73 11.65 11.07
C VAL A 308 8.60 10.66 12.25
N PRO A 309 9.71 10.05 12.69
CA PRO A 309 11.10 10.36 12.31
C PRO A 309 11.62 9.60 11.07
N ASN A 310 10.84 8.75 10.44
CA ASN A 310 11.31 7.97 9.30
C ASN A 310 10.65 8.42 8.00
N MET A 311 11.47 8.57 6.97
CA MET A 311 11.09 8.85 5.59
C MET A 311 11.29 7.59 4.77
N LEU A 312 10.55 7.46 3.67
CA LEU A 312 10.66 6.32 2.76
C LEU A 312 11.22 6.72 1.40
N VAL A 313 12.32 6.06 1.01
CA VAL A 313 12.82 6.06 -0.36
C VAL A 313 12.70 4.64 -0.92
N THR A 314 12.26 4.51 -2.16
CA THR A 314 12.22 3.25 -2.88
C THR A 314 13.17 3.26 -4.06
N MET A 315 13.79 2.10 -4.35
CA MET A 315 14.59 1.88 -5.55
C MET A 315 13.85 0.90 -6.45
N HIS A 316 13.43 1.38 -7.62
CA HIS A 316 12.74 0.58 -8.63
C HIS A 316 13.72 0.05 -9.66
N PHE A 317 13.58 -1.21 -10.03
CA PHE A 317 14.41 -1.83 -11.05
C PHE A 317 13.53 -2.55 -12.10
N PRO A 318 13.73 -2.29 -13.42
CA PRO A 318 12.87 -2.84 -14.46
C PRO A 318 13.00 -4.37 -14.60
N LYS A 319 11.88 -5.10 -14.54
CA LYS A 319 11.86 -6.57 -14.65
C LYS A 319 12.28 -7.08 -16.04
N ASN A 320 12.14 -6.29 -17.10
CA ASN A 320 12.63 -6.66 -18.42
C ASN A 320 14.18 -6.69 -18.49
N ILE A 321 14.87 -5.96 -17.61
CA ILE A 321 16.33 -6.06 -17.45
C ILE A 321 16.67 -7.27 -16.59
N ILE A 322 15.98 -7.46 -15.46
CA ILE A 322 16.16 -8.64 -14.58
C ILE A 322 16.09 -9.95 -15.38
N LYS A 323 15.15 -10.06 -16.31
CA LYS A 323 15.00 -11.25 -17.16
C LYS A 323 16.19 -11.53 -18.10
N GLN A 324 17.16 -10.63 -18.18
CA GLN A 324 18.37 -10.77 -19.01
C GLN A 324 19.59 -11.16 -18.15
N LEU A 325 19.48 -11.09 -16.83
CA LEU A 325 20.49 -11.53 -15.87
C LEU A 325 20.42 -13.03 -15.62
#